data_6e79f83bda62c1eac5d8f0c6af8ab275
#
_entry.id   6e79f83bda62c1eac5d8f0c6af8ab275
#
_cell.length_a   1.000
_cell.length_b   1.000
_cell.length_c   1.000
_cell.angle_alpha   90.00
_cell.angle_beta   90.00
_cell.angle_gamma   90.00
#
_symmetry.space_group_name_H-M   'P 1'
#
loop_
_entity.id
_entity.type
_entity.pdbx_description
1 polymer ?
#
loop_
_entity_poly.entity_id
_entity_poly.type
_entity_poly.pdbx_seq_one_letter_code
_entity_poly.pdbx_strand_id
1 'polypeptide(L)'
;MQAHLPIEEQQTIEGHSVRAMYLLTAVADVIRMDQLNAVSKSQNIQRALYRLWDNMVQRKMYVTGGIGAIKQWEGFGSDYFLPQGTDDGGCYAETCASIGVMMLAERMLQVCQTTFDLLDMKCC
;
A
#
# COMPACT_ATOMS: atom_id res chain seq x y z
N MET A 1 0.20 -14.04 -6.18
CA MET A 1 1.61 -13.59 -6.01
C MET A 1 1.66 -12.08 -6.24
N GLN A 2 2.51 -11.34 -5.52
CA GLN A 2 2.75 -9.91 -5.73
C GLN A 2 3.55 -9.58 -7.01
N ALA A 3 3.96 -10.59 -7.76
CA ALA A 3 4.85 -10.47 -8.93
C ALA A 3 4.13 -10.74 -10.26
N HIS A 4 2.84 -10.42 -10.35
CA HIS A 4 2.07 -10.58 -11.58
C HIS A 4 2.44 -9.52 -12.64
N LEU A 5 2.83 -8.32 -12.20
CA LEU A 5 3.34 -7.22 -13.01
C LEU A 5 4.44 -6.49 -12.24
N PRO A 6 5.37 -5.81 -12.93
CA PRO A 6 6.24 -4.82 -12.31
C PRO A 6 5.40 -3.81 -11.52
N ILE A 7 5.90 -3.37 -10.35
CA ILE A 7 5.13 -2.49 -9.46
C ILE A 7 4.67 -1.20 -10.14
N GLU A 8 5.48 -0.66 -11.04
CA GLU A 8 5.19 0.56 -11.79
C GLU A 8 3.98 0.43 -12.72
N GLU A 9 3.67 -0.80 -13.15
CA GLU A 9 2.57 -1.12 -14.07
C GLU A 9 1.29 -1.52 -13.33
N GLN A 10 1.38 -1.85 -12.03
CA GLN A 10 0.22 -2.28 -11.24
C GLN A 10 -0.78 -1.13 -11.07
N GLN A 11 -2.04 -1.39 -11.39
CA GLN A 11 -3.14 -0.42 -11.26
C GLN A 11 -3.96 -0.65 -9.99
N THR A 12 -4.04 -1.89 -9.53
CA THR A 12 -4.78 -2.32 -8.34
C THR A 12 -3.89 -3.12 -7.42
N ILE A 13 -4.14 -3.02 -6.12
CA ILE A 13 -3.46 -3.87 -5.15
C ILE A 13 -4.08 -5.25 -5.16
N GLU A 14 -3.26 -6.29 -5.28
CA GLU A 14 -3.69 -7.67 -5.42
C GLU A 14 -2.83 -8.63 -4.60
N GLY A 15 -3.29 -9.88 -4.49
CA GLY A 15 -2.57 -10.94 -3.84
C GLY A 15 -2.75 -10.98 -2.32
N HIS A 16 -1.84 -11.60 -1.63
CA HIS A 16 -1.88 -11.78 -0.18
C HIS A 16 -1.68 -10.43 0.54
N SER A 17 -2.62 -10.06 1.41
CA SER A 17 -2.69 -8.74 2.04
C SER A 17 -1.43 -8.38 2.85
N VAL A 18 -0.98 -9.27 3.72
CA VAL A 18 0.20 -9.02 4.57
C VAL A 18 1.47 -8.88 3.73
N ARG A 19 1.67 -9.76 2.75
CA ARG A 19 2.85 -9.70 1.85
C ARG A 19 2.87 -8.43 1.02
N ALA A 20 1.69 -7.96 0.56
CA ALA A 20 1.58 -6.69 -0.14
C ALA A 20 2.01 -5.52 0.75
N MET A 21 1.59 -5.50 2.01
CA MET A 21 1.98 -4.46 2.96
C MET A 21 3.50 -4.43 3.19
N TYR A 22 4.12 -5.58 3.41
CA TYR A 22 5.59 -5.65 3.55
C TYR A 22 6.32 -5.19 2.29
N LEU A 23 5.85 -5.61 1.10
CA LEU A 23 6.44 -5.16 -0.16
C LEU A 23 6.34 -3.64 -0.32
N LEU A 24 5.15 -3.06 -0.12
CA LEU A 24 4.95 -1.62 -0.29
C LEU A 24 5.68 -0.80 0.79
N THR A 25 5.82 -1.33 2.00
CA THR A 25 6.65 -0.71 3.05
C THR A 25 8.12 -0.66 2.61
N ALA A 26 8.67 -1.76 2.08
CA ALA A 26 10.03 -1.77 1.55
C ALA A 26 10.20 -0.81 0.35
N VAL A 27 9.20 -0.72 -0.52
CA VAL A 27 9.19 0.25 -1.63
C VAL A 27 9.22 1.69 -1.12
N ALA A 28 8.44 2.00 -0.10
CA ALA A 28 8.44 3.32 0.53
C ALA A 28 9.81 3.65 1.15
N ASP A 29 10.46 2.69 1.80
CA ASP A 29 11.82 2.86 2.34
C ASP A 29 12.86 3.14 1.23
N VAL A 30 12.80 2.45 0.10
CA VAL A 30 13.67 2.69 -1.06
C VAL A 30 13.44 4.10 -1.62
N ILE A 31 12.19 4.52 -1.80
CA ILE A 31 11.86 5.87 -2.27
C ILE A 31 12.45 6.93 -1.34
N ARG A 32 12.27 6.74 -0.02
CA ARG A 32 12.81 7.66 0.99
C ARG A 32 14.33 7.75 0.93
N MET A 33 15.02 6.62 0.78
CA MET A 33 16.49 6.60 0.63
C MET A 33 16.95 7.36 -0.62
N ASP A 34 16.26 7.20 -1.75
CA ASP A 34 16.55 7.94 -2.98
C ASP A 34 16.30 9.44 -2.82
N GLN A 35 15.24 9.83 -2.12
CA GLN A 35 14.95 11.23 -1.80
C GLN A 35 16.08 11.85 -0.95
N LEU A 36 16.51 11.17 0.11
CA LEU A 36 17.57 11.65 1.00
C LEU A 36 18.93 11.78 0.27
N ASN A 37 19.18 10.95 -0.72
CA ASN A 37 20.41 10.98 -1.53
C ASN A 37 20.31 11.89 -2.77
N ALA A 38 19.21 12.65 -2.93
CA ALA A 38 18.90 13.48 -4.09
C ALA A 38 18.94 12.71 -5.43
N VAL A 39 18.58 11.43 -5.42
CA VAL A 39 18.53 10.56 -6.59
C VAL A 39 17.11 10.55 -7.16
N SER A 40 16.93 11.02 -8.38
CA SER A 40 15.62 11.14 -9.03
C SER A 40 15.13 9.85 -9.72
N LYS A 41 15.57 8.68 -9.29
CA LYS A 41 15.25 7.42 -9.99
C LYS A 41 13.86 6.85 -9.63
N SER A 42 13.32 7.18 -8.48
CA SER A 42 12.15 6.50 -7.91
C SER A 42 10.80 7.17 -8.20
N GLN A 43 10.71 8.16 -9.09
CA GLN A 43 9.47 8.89 -9.31
C GLN A 43 8.32 8.01 -9.83
N ASN A 44 8.59 7.08 -10.74
CA ASN A 44 7.57 6.18 -11.27
C ASN A 44 7.09 5.19 -10.22
N ILE A 45 8.02 4.65 -9.42
CA ILE A 45 7.72 3.75 -8.30
C ILE A 45 6.92 4.51 -7.23
N GLN A 46 7.25 5.75 -6.94
CA GLN A 46 6.51 6.59 -6.00
C GLN A 46 5.06 6.83 -6.46
N ARG A 47 4.83 7.12 -7.74
CA ARG A 47 3.48 7.24 -8.30
C ARG A 47 2.70 5.93 -8.19
N ALA A 48 3.35 4.80 -8.44
CA ALA A 48 2.75 3.49 -8.28
C ALA A 48 2.39 3.21 -6.82
N LEU A 49 3.27 3.53 -5.87
CA LEU A 49 3.02 3.39 -4.44
C LEU A 49 1.75 4.16 -4.02
N TYR A 50 1.62 5.43 -4.40
CA TYR A 50 0.44 6.24 -4.09
C TYR A 50 -0.82 5.67 -4.74
N ARG A 51 -0.76 5.26 -6.00
CA ARG A 51 -1.90 4.65 -6.70
C ARG A 51 -2.38 3.38 -6.02
N LEU A 52 -1.47 2.50 -5.60
CA LEU A 52 -1.81 1.25 -4.91
C LEU A 52 -2.36 1.51 -3.50
N TRP A 53 -1.81 2.49 -2.79
CA TRP A 53 -2.33 2.97 -1.52
C TRP A 53 -3.76 3.49 -1.66
N ASP A 54 -4.02 4.36 -2.62
CA ASP A 54 -5.36 4.93 -2.86
C ASP A 54 -6.37 3.85 -3.25
N ASN A 55 -5.99 2.90 -4.13
CA ASN A 55 -6.85 1.78 -4.48
C ASN A 55 -7.21 0.94 -3.24
N MET A 56 -6.23 0.65 -2.38
CA MET A 56 -6.46 -0.10 -1.16
C MET A 56 -7.41 0.63 -0.21
N VAL A 57 -7.09 1.86 0.13
CA VAL A 57 -7.84 2.64 1.13
C VAL A 57 -9.27 2.93 0.67
N GLN A 58 -9.45 3.28 -0.59
CA GLN A 58 -10.76 3.71 -1.09
C GLN A 58 -11.66 2.56 -1.53
N ARG A 59 -11.10 1.38 -1.87
CA ARG A 59 -11.87 0.34 -2.53
C ARG A 59 -11.75 -1.06 -1.92
N LYS A 60 -10.74 -1.29 -1.07
CA LYS A 60 -10.44 -2.64 -0.55
C LYS A 60 -10.19 -2.69 0.95
N MET A 61 -10.53 -1.62 1.65
CA MET A 61 -10.39 -1.50 3.10
C MET A 61 -11.76 -1.40 3.76
N TYR A 62 -11.94 -2.15 4.85
CA TYR A 62 -13.11 -2.03 5.71
C TYR A 62 -13.08 -0.73 6.51
N VAL A 63 -14.22 -0.26 6.96
CA VAL A 63 -14.36 0.94 7.82
C VAL A 63 -13.50 0.85 9.09
N THR A 64 -13.25 -0.36 9.56
CA THR A 64 -12.37 -0.64 10.73
C THR A 64 -10.88 -0.54 10.42
N GLY A 65 -10.48 -0.31 9.16
CA GLY A 65 -9.08 -0.34 8.73
C GLY A 65 -8.57 -1.73 8.36
N GLY A 66 -9.41 -2.77 8.43
CA GLY A 66 -9.05 -4.12 8.02
C GLY A 66 -8.95 -4.26 6.50
N ILE A 67 -8.04 -5.10 6.03
CA ILE A 67 -7.84 -5.45 4.63
C ILE A 67 -7.73 -6.96 4.44
N GLY A 68 -7.81 -7.45 3.21
CA GLY A 68 -7.71 -8.89 2.91
C GLY A 68 -9.02 -9.61 3.12
N ALA A 69 -10.01 -9.34 2.27
CA ALA A 69 -11.37 -9.86 2.38
C ALA A 69 -11.49 -11.36 2.06
N ILE A 70 -10.52 -11.94 1.32
CA ILE A 70 -10.58 -13.32 0.83
C ILE A 70 -9.84 -14.26 1.76
N LYS A 71 -10.58 -15.16 2.40
CA LYS A 71 -10.04 -16.15 3.35
C LYS A 71 -9.12 -17.19 2.70
N GLN A 72 -9.44 -17.66 1.50
CA GLN A 72 -8.76 -18.79 0.85
C GLN A 72 -7.28 -18.54 0.57
N TRP A 73 -6.89 -17.29 0.32
CA TRP A 73 -5.48 -16.90 0.12
C TRP A 73 -5.08 -15.66 0.92
N GLU A 74 -5.85 -15.33 1.94
CA GLU A 74 -5.56 -14.25 2.89
C GLU A 74 -5.29 -12.91 2.20
N GLY A 75 -6.09 -12.60 1.18
CA GLY A 75 -5.73 -11.55 0.25
C GLY A 75 -6.87 -10.64 -0.19
N PHE A 76 -6.50 -9.78 -1.13
CA PHE A 76 -7.43 -8.81 -1.72
C PHE A 76 -8.39 -9.47 -2.69
N GLY A 77 -9.66 -9.05 -2.63
CA GLY A 77 -10.67 -9.30 -3.65
C GLY A 77 -10.68 -8.22 -4.73
N SER A 78 -11.69 -8.27 -5.60
CA SER A 78 -11.98 -7.18 -6.52
C SER A 78 -12.32 -5.88 -5.78
N ASP A 79 -12.33 -4.76 -6.48
CA ASP A 79 -12.74 -3.47 -5.92
C ASP A 79 -14.14 -3.58 -5.29
N TYR A 80 -14.28 -3.04 -4.08
CA TYR A 80 -15.51 -3.04 -3.29
C TYR A 80 -16.02 -4.43 -2.86
N PHE A 81 -15.26 -5.50 -3.06
CA PHE A 81 -15.58 -6.80 -2.48
C PHE A 81 -15.14 -6.84 -1.01
N LEU A 82 -16.09 -6.47 -0.13
CA LEU A 82 -15.90 -6.38 1.32
C LEU A 82 -17.07 -7.10 2.04
N PRO A 83 -17.08 -8.45 1.99
CA PRO A 83 -18.16 -9.22 2.61
C PRO A 83 -18.29 -8.92 4.10
N GLN A 84 -19.54 -8.83 4.57
CA GLN A 84 -19.90 -8.56 5.96
C GLN A 84 -20.61 -9.79 6.54
N GLY A 85 -20.35 -10.13 7.77
CA GLY A 85 -21.00 -11.25 8.42
C GLY A 85 -20.33 -12.61 8.17
N THR A 86 -21.08 -13.70 8.37
CA THR A 86 -20.58 -15.08 8.29
C THR A 86 -20.91 -15.79 6.97
N ASP A 87 -21.79 -15.24 6.16
CA ASP A 87 -22.15 -15.78 4.85
C ASP A 87 -20.99 -15.53 3.88
N ASP A 88 -20.76 -16.44 2.95
CA ASP A 88 -19.65 -16.40 1.98
C ASP A 88 -18.23 -16.33 2.60
N GLY A 89 -18.07 -16.84 3.82
CA GLY A 89 -16.80 -16.85 4.52
C GLY A 89 -16.52 -15.60 5.37
N GLY A 90 -17.42 -14.63 5.38
CA GLY A 90 -17.38 -13.45 6.25
C GLY A 90 -16.24 -12.48 5.99
N CYS A 91 -16.09 -11.52 6.90
CA CYS A 91 -14.96 -10.60 6.92
C CYS A 91 -13.71 -11.33 7.43
N TYR A 92 -12.76 -11.65 6.57
CA TYR A 92 -11.52 -12.30 7.00
C TYR A 92 -10.58 -11.33 7.71
N ALA A 93 -10.16 -10.28 7.06
CA ALA A 93 -9.45 -9.10 7.58
C ALA A 93 -8.56 -9.34 8.81
N GLU A 94 -7.46 -10.06 8.65
CA GLU A 94 -6.54 -10.42 9.75
C GLU A 94 -5.89 -9.21 10.43
N THR A 95 -5.66 -9.33 11.73
CA THR A 95 -4.94 -8.31 12.54
C THR A 95 -3.53 -8.03 12.00
N CYS A 96 -2.82 -9.07 11.53
CA CYS A 96 -1.48 -8.89 10.94
C CYS A 96 -1.51 -8.04 9.68
N ALA A 97 -2.57 -8.13 8.88
CA ALA A 97 -2.76 -7.28 7.71
C ALA A 97 -3.02 -5.81 8.11
N SER A 98 -3.82 -5.58 9.15
CA SER A 98 -4.08 -4.24 9.70
C SER A 98 -2.80 -3.61 10.31
N ILE A 99 -1.98 -4.40 10.99
CA ILE A 99 -0.65 -3.94 11.46
C ILE A 99 0.23 -3.55 10.27
N GLY A 100 0.22 -4.36 9.20
CA GLY A 100 0.93 -4.03 7.97
C GLY A 100 0.49 -2.71 7.34
N VAL A 101 -0.82 -2.40 7.36
CA VAL A 101 -1.34 -1.08 6.94
C VAL A 101 -0.76 0.04 7.78
N MET A 102 -0.70 -0.12 9.10
CA MET A 102 -0.12 0.90 10.00
C MET A 102 1.37 1.14 9.70
N MET A 103 2.14 0.07 9.48
CA MET A 103 3.56 0.17 9.09
C MET A 103 3.73 0.92 7.77
N LEU A 104 2.92 0.59 6.76
CA LEU A 104 2.95 1.28 5.47
C LEU A 104 2.53 2.74 5.62
N ALA A 105 1.46 3.03 6.37
CA ALA A 105 0.98 4.39 6.59
C ALA A 105 2.06 5.30 7.20
N GLU A 106 2.79 4.80 8.19
CA GLU A 106 3.92 5.53 8.77
C GLU A 106 4.99 5.86 7.72
N ARG A 107 5.35 4.91 6.86
CA ARG A 107 6.32 5.14 5.79
C ARG A 107 5.80 6.11 4.73
N MET A 108 4.51 6.05 4.41
CA MET A 108 3.87 7.01 3.48
C MET A 108 3.96 8.44 4.00
N LEU A 109 3.74 8.67 5.29
CA LEU A 109 3.92 9.98 5.92
C LEU A 109 5.37 10.47 5.81
N GLN A 110 6.35 9.61 6.03
CA GLN A 110 7.76 9.96 5.93
C GLN A 110 8.17 10.30 4.49
N VAL A 111 7.70 9.56 3.49
CA VAL A 111 7.91 9.86 2.05
C VAL A 111 7.31 11.22 1.69
N CYS A 112 6.09 11.51 2.17
CA CYS A 112 5.40 12.76 1.93
C CYS A 112 6.16 13.95 2.57
N GLN A 113 6.56 13.83 3.82
CA GLN A 113 7.28 14.87 4.56
C GLN A 113 8.61 15.20 3.88
N THR A 114 9.40 14.20 3.51
CA THR A 114 10.66 14.41 2.79
C THR A 114 10.45 15.14 1.46
N THR A 115 9.34 14.86 0.77
CA THR A 115 9.00 15.57 -0.48
C THR A 115 8.71 17.06 -0.23
N PHE A 116 7.98 17.39 0.84
CA PHE A 116 7.70 18.79 1.21
C PHE A 116 8.99 19.54 1.60
N ASP A 117 9.81 18.95 2.44
CA ASP A 117 11.08 19.55 2.89
C ASP A 117 12.00 19.86 1.71
N LEU A 118 12.07 18.97 0.70
CA LEU A 118 12.86 19.18 -0.51
C LEU A 118 12.26 20.26 -1.45
N LEU A 119 10.95 20.45 -1.45
CA LEU A 119 10.31 21.52 -2.23
C LEU A 119 10.55 22.89 -1.58
N ASP A 120 10.44 23.00 -0.26
CA ASP A 120 10.71 24.23 0.49
C ASP A 120 12.19 24.67 0.34
N MET A 121 13.14 23.72 0.32
CA MET A 121 14.56 24.03 0.07
C MET A 121 14.84 24.55 -1.35
N LYS A 122 13.95 24.30 -2.33
CA LYS A 122 14.11 24.83 -3.70
C LYS A 122 13.50 26.22 -3.90
N CYS A 123 12.73 26.69 -2.92
CA CYS A 123 12.14 28.03 -2.94
C CYS A 123 13.00 29.10 -2.23
N CYS A 124 14.17 28.73 -1.72
CA CYS A 124 15.21 29.62 -1.24
C CYS A 124 16.36 29.69 -2.24
#